data_e9eafdb1356a31ad0c07eb32e943c9a4
#
_entry.id   e9eafdb1356a31ad0c07eb32e943c9a4
#
_cell.length_a   1.000
_cell.length_b   1.000
_cell.length_c   1.000
_cell.angle_alpha   90.00
_cell.angle_beta   90.00
_cell.angle_gamma   90.00
#
_symmetry.space_group_name_H-M   'P 1'
#
loop_
_entity.id
_entity.type
_entity.pdbx_description
1 polymer ?
#
loop_
_entity_poly.entity_id
_entity_poly.type
_entity_poly.pdbx_seq_one_letter_code
_entity_poly.pdbx_strand_id
1 'polypeptide(L)'
;MPALDPEVEILLELGRKAGAQPFEALTPDEARAVYAAGRDLLQPPAEDVALVRDVAVPTQEGELLLRVYRGIGTQQNEPLPCLVFLHGGGWVIGNLESHDRLCRRLANKARICVVAVDYRLAPEHRFPAALVDSAAALQWVADNVAALAIAPGRIAVGGDSAGGNLAAVLALMGRDGAAPRTMYQALIYPVVDLTAANDSYRRVTSGVPLTAATMHYFIDHYTPNASDRLDWRASPAKAASLAGTPPALVMTVSHDPLCDEGRAYARRLEEDGVRVTSLHLSDHMHGMVMHGKLVQASNVIVDYIGATIGDALHRGSPTI
;
A
#
# COMPACT_ATOMS: atom_id res chain seq x y z
N MET A 1 7.48 -3.98 23.80
CA MET A 1 6.96 -2.91 22.91
C MET A 1 6.41 -1.80 23.79
N PRO A 2 6.39 -0.53 23.35
CA PRO A 2 5.67 0.54 24.05
C PRO A 2 4.19 0.18 24.25
N ALA A 3 3.49 0.89 25.16
CA ALA A 3 2.04 0.75 25.27
C ALA A 3 1.36 1.18 23.97
N LEU A 4 0.20 0.61 23.68
CA LEU A 4 -0.65 1.05 22.58
C LEU A 4 -1.28 2.42 22.91
N ASP A 5 -1.58 3.18 21.87
CA ASP A 5 -2.41 4.37 21.98
C ASP A 5 -3.78 3.99 22.58
N PRO A 6 -4.33 4.80 23.51
CA PRO A 6 -5.60 4.47 24.16
C PRO A 6 -6.78 4.26 23.21
N GLU A 7 -6.85 4.98 22.07
CA GLU A 7 -7.91 4.79 21.08
C GLU A 7 -7.75 3.45 20.33
N VAL A 8 -6.50 3.02 20.13
CA VAL A 8 -6.21 1.68 19.56
C VAL A 8 -6.62 0.59 20.54
N GLU A 9 -6.36 0.76 21.86
CA GLU A 9 -6.82 -0.20 22.87
C GLU A 9 -8.34 -0.33 22.91
N ILE A 10 -9.07 0.80 22.79
CA ILE A 10 -10.54 0.82 22.72
C ILE A 10 -11.00 0.06 21.45
N LEU A 11 -10.39 0.31 20.31
CA LEU A 11 -10.69 -0.39 19.06
C LEU A 11 -10.53 -1.91 19.19
N LEU A 12 -9.42 -2.36 19.78
CA LEU A 12 -9.15 -3.78 20.01
C LEU A 12 -10.17 -4.42 20.96
N GLU A 13 -10.57 -3.69 22.01
CA GLU A 13 -11.59 -4.16 22.95
C GLU A 13 -12.98 -4.28 22.28
N LEU A 14 -13.35 -3.34 21.40
CA LEU A 14 -14.58 -3.43 20.60
C LEU A 14 -14.56 -4.68 19.70
N GLY A 15 -13.44 -4.96 19.04
CA GLY A 15 -13.28 -6.16 18.22
C GLY A 15 -13.43 -7.44 19.03
N ARG A 16 -12.80 -7.51 20.21
CA ARG A 16 -12.94 -8.67 21.12
C ARG A 16 -14.38 -8.89 21.59
N LYS A 17 -15.07 -7.82 21.96
CA LYS A 17 -16.49 -7.89 22.36
C LYS A 17 -17.43 -8.29 21.23
N ALA A 18 -17.10 -7.93 19.99
CA ALA A 18 -17.82 -8.35 18.80
C ALA A 18 -17.53 -9.81 18.38
N GLY A 19 -16.62 -10.50 19.05
CA GLY A 19 -16.23 -11.87 18.71
C GLY A 19 -15.46 -11.95 17.40
N ALA A 20 -14.69 -10.90 17.03
CA ALA A 20 -13.89 -10.88 15.81
C ALA A 20 -12.92 -12.08 15.79
N GLN A 21 -13.00 -12.88 14.73
CA GLN A 21 -12.09 -14.00 14.51
C GLN A 21 -10.84 -13.52 13.75
N PRO A 22 -9.66 -14.12 14.02
CA PRO A 22 -8.47 -13.81 13.24
C PRO A 22 -8.59 -14.36 11.81
N PHE A 23 -7.97 -13.68 10.84
CA PHE A 23 -8.09 -14.06 9.42
C PHE A 23 -7.60 -15.48 9.13
N GLU A 24 -6.58 -15.97 9.84
CA GLU A 24 -6.07 -17.33 9.68
C GLU A 24 -7.06 -18.44 10.12
N ALA A 25 -8.13 -18.08 10.78
CA ALA A 25 -9.23 -19.01 11.12
C ALA A 25 -10.36 -19.02 10.08
N LEU A 26 -10.27 -18.17 9.06
CA LEU A 26 -11.29 -17.98 8.04
C LEU A 26 -10.84 -18.53 6.69
N THR A 27 -11.80 -18.96 5.86
CA THR A 27 -11.54 -19.14 4.42
C THR A 27 -11.27 -17.78 3.76
N PRO A 28 -10.61 -17.72 2.58
CA PRO A 28 -10.41 -16.48 1.85
C PRO A 28 -11.70 -15.70 1.58
N ASP A 29 -12.81 -16.37 1.25
CA ASP A 29 -14.09 -15.71 0.99
C ASP A 29 -14.71 -15.10 2.26
N GLU A 30 -14.64 -15.82 3.39
CA GLU A 30 -15.07 -15.29 4.69
C GLU A 30 -14.20 -14.11 5.11
N ALA A 31 -12.88 -14.19 4.92
CA ALA A 31 -11.94 -13.11 5.20
C ALA A 31 -12.25 -11.85 4.37
N ARG A 32 -12.56 -12.01 3.08
CA ARG A 32 -12.99 -10.92 2.20
C ARG A 32 -14.28 -10.28 2.69
N ALA A 33 -15.26 -11.09 3.07
CA ALA A 33 -16.56 -10.60 3.58
C ALA A 33 -16.40 -9.81 4.89
N VAL A 34 -15.61 -10.32 5.85
CA VAL A 34 -15.32 -9.66 7.12
C VAL A 34 -14.56 -8.35 6.89
N TYR A 35 -13.56 -8.35 6.00
CA TYR A 35 -12.79 -7.15 5.69
C TYR A 35 -13.65 -6.06 5.04
N ALA A 36 -14.51 -6.44 4.10
CA ALA A 36 -15.45 -5.51 3.45
C ALA A 36 -16.45 -4.91 4.46
N ALA A 37 -16.99 -5.71 5.39
CA ALA A 37 -17.90 -5.24 6.43
C ALA A 37 -17.24 -4.27 7.42
N GLY A 38 -15.94 -4.40 7.64
CA GLY A 38 -15.14 -3.53 8.51
C GLY A 38 -15.05 -2.08 8.02
N ARG A 39 -15.18 -1.84 6.71
CA ARG A 39 -15.02 -0.50 6.10
C ARG A 39 -15.86 0.57 6.79
N ASP A 40 -17.15 0.36 6.88
CA ASP A 40 -18.10 1.38 7.42
C ASP A 40 -18.03 1.52 8.95
N LEU A 41 -17.45 0.54 9.61
CA LEU A 41 -17.24 0.56 11.05
C LEU A 41 -15.96 1.33 11.43
N LEU A 42 -14.91 1.24 10.64
CA LEU A 42 -13.56 1.68 11.00
C LEU A 42 -13.12 2.97 10.30
N GLN A 43 -13.58 3.19 9.06
CA GLN A 43 -13.15 4.33 8.27
C GLN A 43 -14.09 5.52 8.40
N PRO A 44 -13.58 6.77 8.34
CA PRO A 44 -14.41 7.96 8.28
C PRO A 44 -15.28 7.97 7.01
N PRO A 45 -16.32 8.80 6.93
CA PRO A 45 -17.09 8.97 5.68
C PRO A 45 -16.19 9.32 4.50
N ALA A 46 -16.60 8.90 3.29
CA ALA A 46 -15.89 9.25 2.07
C ALA A 46 -15.86 10.76 1.87
N GLU A 47 -14.68 11.32 1.59
CA GLU A 47 -14.55 12.72 1.21
C GLU A 47 -15.03 12.94 -0.22
N ASP A 48 -15.60 14.12 -0.49
CA ASP A 48 -15.85 14.56 -1.87
C ASP A 48 -14.52 14.79 -2.61
N VAL A 49 -14.52 14.49 -3.90
CA VAL A 49 -13.39 14.72 -4.81
C VAL A 49 -13.89 15.30 -6.13
N ALA A 50 -13.03 15.91 -6.93
CA ALA A 50 -13.43 16.51 -8.21
C ALA A 50 -13.88 15.46 -9.24
N LEU A 51 -13.33 14.25 -9.19
CA LEU A 51 -13.69 13.14 -10.10
C LEU A 51 -13.45 11.80 -9.42
N VAL A 52 -14.40 10.88 -9.60
CA VAL A 52 -14.21 9.42 -9.45
C VAL A 52 -14.76 8.76 -10.69
N ARG A 53 -13.97 7.88 -11.31
CA ARG A 53 -14.47 7.03 -12.40
C ARG A 53 -13.73 5.69 -12.43
N ASP A 54 -14.45 4.65 -12.76
CA ASP A 54 -13.88 3.34 -13.04
C ASP A 54 -13.51 3.23 -14.51
N VAL A 55 -12.40 2.54 -14.78
CA VAL A 55 -11.86 2.31 -16.13
C VAL A 55 -11.47 0.86 -16.23
N ALA A 56 -12.05 0.15 -17.19
CA ALA A 56 -11.68 -1.19 -17.54
C ALA A 56 -10.53 -1.18 -18.55
N VAL A 57 -9.42 -1.80 -18.21
CA VAL A 57 -8.21 -1.86 -19.01
C VAL A 57 -8.03 -3.27 -19.56
N PRO A 58 -8.02 -3.47 -20.89
CA PRO A 58 -7.73 -4.77 -21.46
C PRO A 58 -6.26 -5.16 -21.18
N THR A 59 -6.05 -6.36 -20.70
CA THR A 59 -4.73 -6.96 -20.49
C THR A 59 -4.65 -8.32 -21.17
N GLN A 60 -3.47 -8.93 -21.20
CA GLN A 60 -3.31 -10.30 -21.74
C GLN A 60 -4.06 -11.35 -20.90
N GLU A 61 -4.32 -11.03 -19.63
CA GLU A 61 -4.94 -11.91 -18.64
C GLU A 61 -6.45 -11.66 -18.45
N GLY A 62 -7.01 -10.74 -19.23
CA GLY A 62 -8.41 -10.32 -19.13
C GLY A 62 -8.55 -8.82 -18.88
N GLU A 63 -9.67 -8.42 -18.28
CA GLU A 63 -9.96 -7.02 -17.96
C GLU A 63 -9.47 -6.67 -16.55
N LEU A 64 -8.67 -5.61 -16.43
CA LEU A 64 -8.20 -5.05 -15.17
C LEU A 64 -8.98 -3.78 -14.84
N LEU A 65 -9.65 -3.74 -13.70
CA LEU A 65 -10.40 -2.57 -13.27
C LEU A 65 -9.49 -1.58 -12.51
N LEU A 66 -9.52 -0.33 -12.93
CA LEU A 66 -8.85 0.78 -12.28
C LEU A 66 -9.88 1.82 -11.83
N ARG A 67 -9.63 2.51 -10.71
CA ARG A 67 -10.42 3.66 -10.29
C ARG A 67 -9.56 4.92 -10.24
N VAL A 68 -9.99 5.92 -11.00
CA VAL A 68 -9.29 7.21 -11.13
C VAL A 68 -9.97 8.24 -10.23
N TYR A 69 -9.20 8.90 -9.38
CA TYR A 69 -9.64 10.00 -8.52
C TYR A 69 -8.88 11.27 -8.89
N ARG A 70 -9.54 12.42 -8.76
CA ARG A 70 -8.88 13.73 -8.82
C ARG A 70 -9.26 14.53 -7.57
N GLY A 71 -8.27 15.13 -6.93
CA GLY A 71 -8.47 15.89 -5.69
C GLY A 71 -9.41 17.08 -5.87
N ILE A 72 -10.13 17.42 -4.81
CA ILE A 72 -11.08 18.55 -4.79
C ILE A 72 -10.37 19.85 -5.18
N GLY A 73 -11.07 20.72 -5.92
CA GLY A 73 -10.53 21.99 -6.40
C GLY A 73 -9.56 21.88 -7.57
N THR A 74 -9.36 20.68 -8.17
CA THR A 74 -8.62 20.50 -9.41
C THR A 74 -9.57 20.52 -10.61
N GLN A 75 -9.08 20.97 -11.78
CA GLN A 75 -9.88 20.97 -13.01
C GLN A 75 -9.68 19.67 -13.78
N GLN A 76 -10.68 19.28 -14.58
CA GLN A 76 -10.65 18.00 -15.31
C GLN A 76 -9.44 17.87 -16.24
N ASN A 77 -9.03 18.94 -16.89
CA ASN A 77 -7.93 18.95 -17.86
C ASN A 77 -6.62 19.55 -17.29
N GLU A 78 -6.57 19.83 -16.01
CA GLU A 78 -5.35 20.31 -15.33
C GLU A 78 -4.33 19.17 -15.26
N PRO A 79 -3.10 19.34 -15.78
CA PRO A 79 -2.08 18.32 -15.66
C PRO A 79 -1.66 18.16 -14.19
N LEU A 80 -2.00 17.02 -13.58
CA LEU A 80 -1.67 16.70 -12.20
C LEU A 80 -0.61 15.61 -12.12
N PRO A 81 0.24 15.60 -11.07
CA PRO A 81 0.99 14.40 -10.73
C PRO A 81 0.05 13.24 -10.45
N CYS A 82 0.55 12.01 -10.57
CA CYS A 82 -0.24 10.79 -10.38
C CYS A 82 0.41 9.86 -9.38
N LEU A 83 -0.41 9.27 -8.51
CA LEU A 83 -0.07 8.13 -7.67
C LEU A 83 -0.82 6.89 -8.17
N VAL A 84 -0.11 5.88 -8.64
CA VAL A 84 -0.67 4.53 -8.83
C VAL A 84 -0.68 3.86 -7.46
N PHE A 85 -1.88 3.63 -6.92
CA PHE A 85 -2.09 3.12 -5.58
C PHE A 85 -2.50 1.65 -5.60
N LEU A 86 -1.80 0.84 -4.83
CA LEU A 86 -1.98 -0.60 -4.68
C LEU A 86 -2.48 -0.87 -3.26
N HIS A 87 -3.66 -1.47 -3.15
CA HIS A 87 -4.29 -1.69 -1.85
C HIS A 87 -3.61 -2.78 -1.03
N GLY A 88 -3.72 -2.70 0.31
CA GLY A 88 -3.33 -3.75 1.24
C GLY A 88 -4.32 -4.91 1.28
N GLY A 89 -4.02 -5.90 2.15
CA GLY A 89 -4.87 -7.07 2.35
C GLY A 89 -4.18 -8.40 2.05
N GLY A 90 -2.85 -8.48 2.22
CA GLY A 90 -2.08 -9.72 2.11
C GLY A 90 -2.23 -10.42 0.76
N TRP A 91 -2.51 -9.69 -0.32
CA TRP A 91 -2.79 -10.20 -1.68
C TRP A 91 -4.01 -11.15 -1.77
N VAL A 92 -4.77 -11.31 -0.69
CA VAL A 92 -5.91 -12.25 -0.56
C VAL A 92 -7.24 -11.52 -0.39
N ILE A 93 -7.20 -10.38 0.32
CA ILE A 93 -8.37 -9.54 0.60
C ILE A 93 -8.11 -8.11 0.11
N GLY A 94 -9.12 -7.26 0.18
CA GLY A 94 -9.03 -5.89 -0.31
C GLY A 94 -9.53 -5.76 -1.75
N ASN A 95 -9.90 -4.54 -2.13
CA ASN A 95 -10.36 -4.14 -3.46
C ASN A 95 -10.48 -2.62 -3.55
N LEU A 96 -10.99 -2.08 -4.67
CA LEU A 96 -11.22 -0.65 -4.84
C LEU A 96 -12.13 -0.05 -3.76
N GLU A 97 -13.19 -0.78 -3.34
CA GLU A 97 -14.15 -0.30 -2.35
C GLU A 97 -13.54 -0.20 -0.95
N SER A 98 -12.68 -1.15 -0.58
CA SER A 98 -12.06 -1.14 0.75
C SER A 98 -11.12 0.04 0.94
N HIS A 99 -10.49 0.56 -0.13
CA HIS A 99 -9.51 1.66 -0.09
C HIS A 99 -10.02 2.97 -0.72
N ASP A 100 -11.30 3.02 -1.15
CA ASP A 100 -11.89 4.22 -1.77
C ASP A 100 -11.69 5.48 -0.94
N ARG A 101 -11.97 5.40 0.37
CA ARG A 101 -11.89 6.55 1.29
C ARG A 101 -10.47 7.05 1.49
N LEU A 102 -9.51 6.13 1.57
CA LEU A 102 -8.10 6.46 1.65
C LEU A 102 -7.61 7.13 0.35
N CYS A 103 -7.95 6.56 -0.81
CA CYS A 103 -7.58 7.11 -2.11
C CYS A 103 -8.15 8.52 -2.34
N ARG A 104 -9.40 8.77 -1.94
CA ARG A 104 -10.02 10.11 -1.98
C ARG A 104 -9.24 11.10 -1.13
N ARG A 105 -8.94 10.73 0.11
CA ARG A 105 -8.20 11.58 1.03
C ARG A 105 -6.79 11.88 0.53
N LEU A 106 -6.08 10.88 0.00
CA LEU A 106 -4.76 11.09 -0.61
C LEU A 106 -4.85 12.01 -1.84
N ALA A 107 -5.85 11.83 -2.71
CA ALA A 107 -6.05 12.69 -3.86
C ALA A 107 -6.28 14.16 -3.44
N ASN A 108 -7.09 14.39 -2.41
CA ASN A 108 -7.37 15.72 -1.87
C ASN A 108 -6.14 16.35 -1.21
N LYS A 109 -5.49 15.63 -0.28
CA LYS A 109 -4.38 16.18 0.51
C LYS A 109 -3.13 16.42 -0.31
N ALA A 110 -2.84 15.55 -1.27
CA ALA A 110 -1.71 15.70 -2.17
C ALA A 110 -2.05 16.61 -3.39
N ARG A 111 -3.32 16.90 -3.67
CA ARG A 111 -3.79 17.60 -4.89
C ARG A 111 -3.30 16.92 -6.17
N ILE A 112 -3.51 15.63 -6.27
CA ILE A 112 -3.02 14.78 -7.36
C ILE A 112 -4.15 13.96 -8.00
N CYS A 113 -3.82 13.30 -9.11
CA CYS A 113 -4.56 12.15 -9.59
C CYS A 113 -4.13 10.90 -8.80
N VAL A 114 -5.08 10.09 -8.33
CA VAL A 114 -4.80 8.75 -7.80
C VAL A 114 -5.45 7.73 -8.72
N VAL A 115 -4.71 6.69 -9.10
CA VAL A 115 -5.21 5.56 -9.86
C VAL A 115 -5.08 4.31 -9.00
N ALA A 116 -6.19 3.86 -8.41
CA ALA A 116 -6.24 2.63 -7.64
C ALA A 116 -6.41 1.42 -8.55
N VAL A 117 -5.76 0.31 -8.20
CA VAL A 117 -5.69 -0.90 -9.01
C VAL A 117 -6.42 -2.04 -8.32
N ASP A 118 -7.35 -2.68 -9.02
CA ASP A 118 -8.07 -3.89 -8.57
C ASP A 118 -7.34 -5.14 -9.07
N TYR A 119 -6.13 -5.35 -8.56
CA TYR A 119 -5.30 -6.48 -8.98
C TYR A 119 -5.87 -7.81 -8.52
N ARG A 120 -5.65 -8.88 -9.29
CA ARG A 120 -6.11 -10.24 -8.99
C ARG A 120 -5.55 -10.76 -7.69
N LEU A 121 -6.40 -11.45 -6.91
CA LEU A 121 -6.11 -11.93 -5.57
C LEU A 121 -5.78 -13.42 -5.52
N ALA A 122 -4.96 -13.81 -4.58
CA ALA A 122 -4.73 -15.18 -4.15
C ALA A 122 -5.90 -15.66 -3.25
N PRO A 123 -6.12 -16.96 -3.16
CA PRO A 123 -5.37 -18.08 -3.75
C PRO A 123 -5.72 -18.38 -5.21
N GLU A 124 -6.75 -17.75 -5.78
CA GLU A 124 -7.19 -17.98 -7.16
C GLU A 124 -6.10 -17.58 -8.16
N HIS A 125 -5.43 -16.46 -7.87
CA HIS A 125 -4.35 -15.90 -8.68
C HIS A 125 -3.11 -15.64 -7.81
N ARG A 126 -2.28 -16.68 -7.69
CA ARG A 126 -1.06 -16.66 -6.87
C ARG A 126 0.03 -15.77 -7.47
N PHE A 127 1.12 -15.59 -6.75
CA PHE A 127 2.31 -14.95 -7.28
C PHE A 127 2.73 -15.57 -8.64
N PRO A 128 3.01 -14.73 -9.66
CA PRO A 128 3.17 -13.27 -9.64
C PRO A 128 1.93 -12.48 -10.15
N ALA A 129 0.70 -13.02 -10.14
CA ALA A 129 -0.46 -12.41 -10.81
C ALA A 129 -0.74 -10.96 -10.36
N ALA A 130 -0.76 -10.68 -9.06
CA ALA A 130 -0.96 -9.32 -8.53
C ALA A 130 0.12 -8.33 -9.03
N LEU A 131 1.38 -8.78 -9.14
CA LEU A 131 2.47 -7.97 -9.68
C LEU A 131 2.31 -7.71 -11.18
N VAL A 132 1.89 -8.72 -11.95
CA VAL A 132 1.64 -8.59 -13.40
C VAL A 132 0.57 -7.54 -13.65
N ASP A 133 -0.55 -7.60 -12.91
CA ASP A 133 -1.63 -6.62 -13.02
C ASP A 133 -1.18 -5.22 -12.59
N SER A 134 -0.42 -5.12 -11.51
CA SER A 134 0.12 -3.84 -11.03
C SER A 134 1.07 -3.20 -12.05
N ALA A 135 1.92 -4.00 -12.69
CA ALA A 135 2.81 -3.53 -13.75
C ALA A 135 2.03 -3.12 -15.01
N ALA A 136 1.00 -3.87 -15.39
CA ALA A 136 0.11 -3.52 -16.50
C ALA A 136 -0.64 -2.20 -16.24
N ALA A 137 -1.13 -2.00 -15.01
CA ALA A 137 -1.77 -0.74 -14.60
C ALA A 137 -0.82 0.45 -14.70
N LEU A 138 0.41 0.31 -14.18
CA LEU A 138 1.44 1.36 -14.25
C LEU A 138 1.80 1.68 -15.71
N GLN A 139 1.94 0.66 -16.56
CA GLN A 139 2.21 0.84 -18.00
C GLN A 139 1.04 1.56 -18.67
N TRP A 140 -0.20 1.14 -18.41
CA TRP A 140 -1.37 1.79 -18.97
C TRP A 140 -1.47 3.27 -18.54
N VAL A 141 -1.19 3.60 -17.29
CA VAL A 141 -1.14 5.00 -16.82
C VAL A 141 -0.09 5.79 -17.56
N ALA A 142 1.12 5.23 -17.76
CA ALA A 142 2.21 5.87 -18.48
C ALA A 142 1.87 6.12 -19.96
N ASP A 143 1.15 5.21 -20.60
CA ASP A 143 0.74 5.33 -22.01
C ASP A 143 -0.44 6.30 -22.20
N ASN A 144 -1.20 6.57 -21.13
CA ASN A 144 -2.42 7.38 -21.16
C ASN A 144 -2.31 8.73 -20.42
N VAL A 145 -1.10 9.24 -20.20
CA VAL A 145 -0.86 10.48 -19.43
C VAL A 145 -1.66 11.66 -19.97
N ALA A 146 -1.79 11.81 -21.30
CA ALA A 146 -2.55 12.89 -21.92
C ALA A 146 -4.06 12.74 -21.70
N ALA A 147 -4.62 11.54 -21.86
CA ALA A 147 -6.04 11.25 -21.67
C ALA A 147 -6.48 11.35 -20.20
N LEU A 148 -5.56 11.10 -19.27
CA LEU A 148 -5.76 11.21 -17.83
C LEU A 148 -5.44 12.62 -17.29
N ALA A 149 -4.96 13.53 -18.14
CA ALA A 149 -4.40 14.81 -17.73
C ALA A 149 -3.38 14.65 -16.59
N ILE A 150 -2.40 13.75 -16.78
CA ILE A 150 -1.27 13.55 -15.88
C ILE A 150 -0.09 14.39 -16.38
N ALA A 151 0.61 15.04 -15.45
CA ALA A 151 1.82 15.79 -15.77
C ALA A 151 2.94 14.81 -16.20
N PRO A 152 3.58 15.01 -17.37
CA PRO A 152 4.60 14.10 -17.88
C PRO A 152 5.74 13.87 -16.88
N GLY A 153 6.15 12.62 -16.71
CA GLY A 153 7.22 12.22 -15.80
C GLY A 153 6.87 12.32 -14.30
N ARG A 154 5.63 12.64 -13.94
CA ARG A 154 5.19 12.81 -12.55
C ARG A 154 4.29 11.67 -12.08
N ILE A 155 4.75 10.44 -12.28
CA ILE A 155 4.06 9.23 -11.80
C ILE A 155 4.83 8.68 -10.60
N ALA A 156 4.11 8.42 -9.51
CA ALA A 156 4.57 7.71 -8.33
C ALA A 156 3.85 6.38 -8.19
N VAL A 157 4.42 5.47 -7.45
CA VAL A 157 3.76 4.25 -6.96
C VAL A 157 3.63 4.29 -5.45
N GLY A 158 2.59 3.69 -4.91
CA GLY A 158 2.44 3.59 -3.47
C GLY A 158 1.36 2.60 -3.08
N GLY A 159 1.35 2.24 -1.81
CA GLY A 159 0.37 1.32 -1.26
C GLY A 159 0.68 1.00 0.18
N ASP A 160 -0.25 0.32 0.82
CA ASP A 160 -0.14 -0.14 2.18
C ASP A 160 0.05 -1.65 2.25
N SER A 161 0.86 -2.14 3.20
CA SER A 161 1.03 -3.57 3.46
C SER A 161 1.48 -4.35 2.20
N ALA A 162 0.68 -5.31 1.74
CA ALA A 162 0.89 -6.02 0.46
C ALA A 162 0.95 -5.07 -0.74
N GLY A 163 0.17 -3.98 -0.75
CA GLY A 163 0.25 -2.94 -1.77
C GLY A 163 1.57 -2.18 -1.70
N GLY A 164 2.10 -1.94 -0.50
CA GLY A 164 3.44 -1.39 -0.30
C GLY A 164 4.54 -2.31 -0.84
N ASN A 165 4.37 -3.62 -0.73
CA ASN A 165 5.23 -4.61 -1.37
C ASN A 165 5.24 -4.46 -2.89
N LEU A 166 4.07 -4.48 -3.52
CA LEU A 166 3.93 -4.32 -4.97
C LEU A 166 4.53 -3.00 -5.44
N ALA A 167 4.33 -1.90 -4.69
CA ALA A 167 4.89 -0.59 -5.01
C ALA A 167 6.44 -0.60 -4.95
N ALA A 168 7.04 -1.22 -3.94
CA ALA A 168 8.49 -1.36 -3.83
C ALA A 168 9.08 -2.18 -4.99
N VAL A 169 8.40 -3.26 -5.39
CA VAL A 169 8.80 -4.08 -6.54
C VAL A 169 8.68 -3.31 -7.85
N LEU A 170 7.59 -2.56 -8.06
CA LEU A 170 7.43 -1.71 -9.26
C LEU A 170 8.50 -0.63 -9.35
N ALA A 171 8.91 -0.04 -8.21
CA ALA A 171 10.00 0.92 -8.16
C ALA A 171 11.34 0.31 -8.62
N LEU A 172 11.63 -0.93 -8.20
CA LEU A 172 12.79 -1.71 -8.65
C LEU A 172 12.70 -2.06 -10.15
N MET A 173 11.54 -2.54 -10.61
CA MET A 173 11.31 -2.84 -12.03
C MET A 173 11.48 -1.59 -12.91
N GLY A 174 11.01 -0.43 -12.46
CA GLY A 174 11.16 0.84 -13.16
C GLY A 174 12.62 1.29 -13.25
N ARG A 175 13.40 1.10 -12.19
CA ARG A 175 14.85 1.31 -12.19
C ARG A 175 15.55 0.45 -13.24
N ASP A 176 15.16 -0.82 -13.33
CA ASP A 176 15.78 -1.82 -14.21
C ASP A 176 15.24 -1.79 -15.64
N GLY A 177 14.30 -0.90 -15.96
CA GLY A 177 13.70 -0.76 -17.29
C GLY A 177 12.65 -1.83 -17.62
N ALA A 178 12.21 -2.63 -16.64
CA ALA A 178 11.17 -3.66 -16.79
C ALA A 178 9.74 -3.11 -16.55
N ALA A 179 9.62 -1.85 -16.12
CA ALA A 179 8.37 -1.10 -15.99
C ALA A 179 8.65 0.40 -16.23
N PRO A 180 7.61 1.24 -16.40
CA PRO A 180 7.78 2.68 -16.44
C PRO A 180 8.49 3.21 -15.19
N ARG A 181 9.44 4.13 -15.38
CA ARG A 181 10.13 4.79 -14.26
C ARG A 181 9.15 5.65 -13.46
N THR A 182 9.24 5.55 -12.15
CA THR A 182 8.46 6.36 -11.22
C THR A 182 9.36 7.39 -10.52
N MET A 183 8.80 8.53 -10.13
CA MET A 183 9.56 9.58 -9.48
C MET A 183 9.55 9.50 -7.95
N TYR A 184 8.66 8.69 -7.38
CA TYR A 184 8.51 8.54 -5.93
C TYR A 184 7.87 7.18 -5.59
N GLN A 185 8.15 6.66 -4.40
CA GLN A 185 7.50 5.49 -3.84
C GLN A 185 6.98 5.76 -2.42
N ALA A 186 5.70 5.48 -2.17
CA ALA A 186 5.07 5.65 -0.86
C ALA A 186 4.73 4.29 -0.25
N LEU A 187 5.55 3.84 0.68
CA LEU A 187 5.51 2.51 1.27
C LEU A 187 4.94 2.58 2.70
N ILE A 188 3.65 2.27 2.83
CA ILE A 188 2.93 2.35 4.10
C ILE A 188 3.00 0.97 4.77
N TYR A 189 3.74 0.82 5.85
CA TYR A 189 4.07 -0.43 6.57
C TYR A 189 4.21 -1.63 5.61
N PRO A 190 5.14 -1.55 4.64
CA PRO A 190 5.18 -2.51 3.55
C PRO A 190 5.65 -3.89 4.00
N VAL A 191 5.14 -4.95 3.36
CA VAL A 191 5.79 -6.26 3.36
C VAL A 191 7.00 -6.18 2.44
N VAL A 192 8.19 -6.55 2.90
CA VAL A 192 9.39 -6.51 2.05
C VAL A 192 10.21 -7.82 2.08
N ASP A 193 9.87 -8.74 2.98
CA ASP A 193 10.55 -10.05 3.10
C ASP A 193 9.55 -11.16 3.46
N LEU A 194 9.14 -11.96 2.47
CA LEU A 194 8.17 -13.04 2.65
C LEU A 194 8.76 -14.27 3.39
N THR A 195 10.04 -14.25 3.76
CA THR A 195 10.61 -15.31 4.61
C THR A 195 10.12 -15.21 6.06
N ALA A 196 9.54 -14.08 6.46
CA ALA A 196 8.96 -13.84 7.78
C ALA A 196 9.90 -14.18 8.95
N ALA A 197 11.20 -13.88 8.79
CA ALA A 197 12.25 -14.31 9.71
C ALA A 197 12.66 -13.24 10.75
N ASN A 198 12.06 -12.05 10.69
CA ASN A 198 12.41 -10.91 11.54
C ASN A 198 11.97 -11.09 13.00
N ASP A 199 12.60 -10.35 13.91
CA ASP A 199 12.26 -10.39 15.33
C ASP A 199 10.84 -9.91 15.63
N SER A 200 10.32 -8.97 14.84
CA SER A 200 8.93 -8.50 14.96
C SER A 200 7.90 -9.63 14.78
N TYR A 201 8.15 -10.62 13.93
CA TYR A 201 7.29 -11.82 13.83
C TYR A 201 7.30 -12.65 15.12
N ARG A 202 8.42 -12.70 15.84
CA ARG A 202 8.51 -13.39 17.14
C ARG A 202 7.84 -12.61 18.26
N ARG A 203 7.79 -11.28 18.16
CA ARG A 203 7.20 -10.40 19.18
C ARG A 203 5.70 -10.19 19.02
N VAL A 204 5.20 -10.15 17.79
CA VAL A 204 3.80 -9.80 17.49
C VAL A 204 3.02 -11.06 17.12
N THR A 205 2.71 -11.86 18.14
CA THR A 205 2.01 -13.16 17.99
C THR A 205 0.56 -13.12 18.46
N SER A 206 0.13 -12.04 19.10
CA SER A 206 -1.22 -11.88 19.63
C SER A 206 -1.52 -10.42 19.97
N GLY A 207 -2.77 -10.12 20.30
CA GLY A 207 -3.20 -8.82 20.83
C GLY A 207 -3.53 -7.77 19.81
N VAL A 208 -3.22 -8.00 18.52
CA VAL A 208 -3.52 -7.12 17.38
C VAL A 208 -4.09 -7.93 16.21
N PRO A 209 -4.81 -7.30 15.26
CA PRO A 209 -5.44 -8.02 14.15
C PRO A 209 -4.44 -8.68 13.20
N LEU A 210 -3.29 -8.05 12.95
CA LEU A 210 -2.22 -8.64 12.14
C LEU A 210 -1.16 -9.23 13.06
N THR A 211 -1.11 -10.54 13.15
CA THR A 211 -0.10 -11.32 13.89
C THR A 211 0.84 -12.04 12.92
N ALA A 212 1.89 -12.66 13.46
CA ALA A 212 2.74 -13.56 12.69
C ALA A 212 1.92 -14.68 12.01
N ALA A 213 0.95 -15.28 12.73
CA ALA A 213 0.09 -16.33 12.19
C ALA A 213 -0.76 -15.82 11.02
N THR A 214 -1.35 -14.63 11.16
CA THR A 214 -2.11 -13.97 10.09
C THR A 214 -1.23 -13.69 8.86
N MET A 215 0.01 -13.24 9.06
CA MET A 215 0.94 -13.03 7.96
C MET A 215 1.33 -14.34 7.26
N HIS A 216 1.58 -15.42 8.00
CA HIS A 216 1.84 -16.73 7.40
C HIS A 216 0.65 -17.20 6.57
N TYR A 217 -0.58 -17.05 7.06
CA TYR A 217 -1.80 -17.36 6.29
C TYR A 217 -1.81 -16.64 4.93
N PHE A 218 -1.55 -15.34 4.88
CA PHE A 218 -1.51 -14.58 3.64
C PHE A 218 -0.35 -15.00 2.72
N ILE A 219 0.84 -15.17 3.27
CA ILE A 219 2.02 -15.61 2.52
C ILE A 219 1.81 -16.99 1.90
N ASP A 220 1.21 -17.93 2.64
CA ASP A 220 0.96 -19.30 2.15
C ASP A 220 -0.05 -19.33 1.01
N HIS A 221 -1.05 -18.46 1.02
CA HIS A 221 -1.98 -18.30 -0.09
C HIS A 221 -1.34 -17.65 -1.31
N TYR A 222 -0.50 -16.63 -1.12
CA TYR A 222 0.12 -15.87 -2.20
C TYR A 222 1.31 -16.61 -2.82
N THR A 223 2.23 -17.12 -1.98
CA THR A 223 3.46 -17.83 -2.40
C THR A 223 3.56 -19.20 -1.73
N PRO A 224 2.77 -20.19 -2.18
CA PRO A 224 2.78 -21.53 -1.58
C PRO A 224 4.15 -22.23 -1.75
N ASN A 225 4.89 -21.88 -2.80
CA ASN A 225 6.24 -22.42 -2.98
C ASN A 225 7.24 -21.57 -2.19
N ALA A 226 8.00 -22.18 -1.30
CA ALA A 226 8.99 -21.47 -0.48
C ALA A 226 10.10 -20.79 -1.33
N SER A 227 10.41 -21.31 -2.51
CA SER A 227 11.37 -20.70 -3.44
C SER A 227 10.93 -19.33 -3.95
N ASP A 228 9.62 -19.13 -4.15
CA ASP A 228 9.07 -17.87 -4.64
C ASP A 228 9.24 -16.74 -3.61
N ARG A 229 9.31 -17.09 -2.31
CA ARG A 229 9.56 -16.13 -1.22
C ARG A 229 10.98 -15.55 -1.23
N LEU A 230 11.91 -16.18 -1.94
CA LEU A 230 13.28 -15.69 -2.13
C LEU A 230 13.44 -14.84 -3.41
N ASP A 231 12.46 -14.86 -4.29
CA ASP A 231 12.44 -13.99 -5.48
C ASP A 231 12.28 -12.53 -5.02
N TRP A 232 13.15 -11.64 -5.47
CA TRP A 232 13.06 -10.23 -5.13
C TRP A 232 11.75 -9.57 -5.62
N ARG A 233 11.07 -10.16 -6.60
CA ARG A 233 9.76 -9.70 -7.08
C ARG A 233 8.62 -10.04 -6.12
N ALA A 234 8.85 -10.94 -5.17
CA ALA A 234 7.97 -11.18 -4.03
C ALA A 234 8.53 -10.51 -2.76
N SER A 235 9.85 -10.57 -2.57
CA SER A 235 10.56 -10.04 -1.40
C SER A 235 11.56 -8.95 -1.82
N PRO A 236 11.16 -7.69 -2.01
CA PRO A 236 12.05 -6.63 -2.50
C PRO A 236 13.29 -6.41 -1.62
N ALA A 237 13.27 -6.81 -0.36
CA ALA A 237 14.45 -6.83 0.49
C ALA A 237 15.54 -7.82 0.01
N LYS A 238 15.25 -8.76 -0.89
CA LYS A 238 16.22 -9.68 -1.47
C LYS A 238 16.88 -9.14 -2.76
N ALA A 239 16.46 -7.97 -3.27
CA ALA A 239 17.12 -7.35 -4.40
C ALA A 239 18.60 -7.11 -4.10
N ALA A 240 19.48 -7.30 -5.08
CA ALA A 240 20.94 -7.17 -4.89
C ALA A 240 21.34 -5.73 -4.47
N SER A 241 20.67 -4.71 -4.98
CA SER A 241 20.81 -3.31 -4.59
C SER A 241 19.48 -2.57 -4.72
N LEU A 242 19.29 -1.52 -3.93
CA LEU A 242 18.18 -0.59 -4.02
C LEU A 242 18.61 0.76 -4.64
N ALA A 243 19.91 0.92 -4.97
CA ALA A 243 20.44 2.13 -5.60
C ALA A 243 19.69 2.46 -6.91
N GLY A 244 19.44 3.75 -7.15
CA GLY A 244 18.75 4.22 -8.35
C GLY A 244 17.23 4.05 -8.35
N THR A 245 16.64 3.49 -7.29
CA THR A 245 15.19 3.56 -7.07
C THR A 245 14.76 4.98 -6.72
N PRO A 246 13.49 5.37 -6.95
CA PRO A 246 13.03 6.71 -6.64
C PRO A 246 13.04 7.00 -5.13
N PRO A 247 13.10 8.29 -4.73
CA PRO A 247 12.92 8.68 -3.33
C PRO A 247 11.69 8.04 -2.70
N ALA A 248 11.74 7.76 -1.40
CA ALA A 248 10.73 6.99 -0.70
C ALA A 248 10.16 7.70 0.53
N LEU A 249 8.87 7.50 0.79
CA LEU A 249 8.29 7.52 2.12
C LEU A 249 8.20 6.06 2.60
N VAL A 250 8.75 5.76 3.76
CA VAL A 250 8.57 4.46 4.42
C VAL A 250 7.96 4.69 5.79
N MET A 251 6.72 4.26 5.95
CA MET A 251 6.03 4.30 7.23
C MET A 251 6.06 2.91 7.89
N THR A 252 6.27 2.88 9.20
CA THR A 252 6.23 1.64 10.02
C THR A 252 5.53 1.89 11.36
N VAL A 253 5.03 0.84 11.98
CA VAL A 253 4.41 0.89 13.32
C VAL A 253 4.98 -0.22 14.20
N SER A 254 5.02 -0.04 15.54
CA SER A 254 5.68 -1.02 16.43
C SER A 254 4.89 -2.31 16.63
N HIS A 255 3.56 -2.20 16.70
CA HIS A 255 2.67 -3.36 16.94
C HIS A 255 2.31 -4.04 15.61
N ASP A 256 3.35 -4.52 14.90
CA ASP A 256 3.25 -5.03 13.54
C ASP A 256 4.36 -6.07 13.32
N PRO A 257 4.06 -7.29 12.83
CA PRO A 257 5.09 -8.24 12.45
C PRO A 257 6.01 -7.72 11.35
N LEU A 258 5.58 -6.75 10.53
CA LEU A 258 6.35 -6.14 9.43
C LEU A 258 7.28 -5.00 9.90
N CYS A 259 7.27 -4.64 11.18
CA CYS A 259 7.98 -3.48 11.71
C CYS A 259 9.48 -3.50 11.39
N ASP A 260 10.15 -4.60 11.71
CA ASP A 260 11.61 -4.68 11.63
C ASP A 260 12.08 -4.74 10.18
N GLU A 261 11.38 -5.46 9.31
CA GLU A 261 11.72 -5.54 7.88
C GLU A 261 11.50 -4.20 7.18
N GLY A 262 10.39 -3.49 7.46
CA GLY A 262 10.13 -2.16 6.91
C GLY A 262 11.20 -1.14 7.31
N ARG A 263 11.61 -1.13 8.59
CA ARG A 263 12.69 -0.29 9.10
C ARG A 263 14.06 -0.64 8.50
N ALA A 264 14.33 -1.93 8.33
CA ALA A 264 15.56 -2.40 7.68
C ALA A 264 15.60 -2.00 6.20
N TYR A 265 14.46 -2.08 5.52
CA TYR A 265 14.34 -1.67 4.12
C TYR A 265 14.57 -0.16 3.94
N ALA A 266 13.99 0.67 4.83
CA ALA A 266 14.22 2.11 4.83
C ALA A 266 15.71 2.46 4.99
N ARG A 267 16.40 1.85 5.98
CA ARG A 267 17.84 2.04 6.17
C ARG A 267 18.65 1.61 4.95
N ARG A 268 18.31 0.47 4.35
CA ARG A 268 19.00 -0.02 3.17
C ARG A 268 18.82 0.89 1.96
N LEU A 269 17.63 1.50 1.78
CA LEU A 269 17.42 2.54 0.78
C LEU A 269 18.38 3.72 1.00
N GLU A 270 18.52 4.20 2.24
CA GLU A 270 19.45 5.30 2.59
C GLU A 270 20.91 4.91 2.35
N GLU A 271 21.34 3.70 2.76
CA GLU A 271 22.67 3.15 2.53
C GLU A 271 23.00 3.04 1.04
N ASP A 272 22.02 2.71 0.21
CA ASP A 272 22.10 2.66 -1.25
C ASP A 272 21.94 4.05 -1.92
N GLY A 273 21.95 5.14 -1.13
CA GLY A 273 21.94 6.53 -1.61
C GLY A 273 20.56 7.06 -2.04
N VAL A 274 19.47 6.37 -1.70
CA VAL A 274 18.11 6.83 -1.96
C VAL A 274 17.64 7.77 -0.86
N ARG A 275 17.01 8.90 -1.22
CA ARG A 275 16.41 9.81 -0.23
C ARG A 275 15.17 9.17 0.39
N VAL A 276 15.12 9.06 1.71
CA VAL A 276 14.01 8.45 2.45
C VAL A 276 13.42 9.44 3.44
N THR A 277 12.09 9.52 3.47
CA THR A 277 11.34 10.04 4.60
C THR A 277 10.87 8.84 5.42
N SER A 278 11.46 8.63 6.59
CA SER A 278 11.08 7.53 7.48
C SER A 278 10.12 8.03 8.55
N LEU A 279 8.93 7.41 8.64
CA LEU A 279 7.92 7.69 9.67
C LEU A 279 7.69 6.43 10.49
N HIS A 280 7.89 6.51 11.82
CA HIS A 280 7.67 5.40 12.72
C HIS A 280 6.76 5.80 13.88
N LEU A 281 5.68 5.03 14.09
CA LEU A 281 4.79 5.22 15.23
C LEU A 281 4.95 4.04 16.19
N SER A 282 5.38 4.35 17.42
CA SER A 282 5.75 3.33 18.40
C SER A 282 4.57 2.71 19.14
N ASP A 283 3.42 3.34 19.12
CA ASP A 283 2.21 3.05 19.88
C ASP A 283 1.01 2.64 19.04
N HIS A 284 1.24 2.38 17.73
CA HIS A 284 0.18 2.01 16.79
C HIS A 284 0.40 0.62 16.20
N MET A 285 -0.68 0.07 15.62
CA MET A 285 -0.73 -1.24 15.00
C MET A 285 -0.88 -1.17 13.49
N HIS A 286 -0.61 -2.31 12.83
CA HIS A 286 -0.82 -2.47 11.39
C HIS A 286 -2.26 -2.13 10.96
N GLY A 287 -2.43 -1.57 9.77
CA GLY A 287 -3.74 -1.19 9.23
C GLY A 287 -4.25 0.16 9.72
N MET A 288 -3.50 0.89 10.56
CA MET A 288 -3.96 2.11 11.21
C MET A 288 -4.51 3.17 10.25
N VAL A 289 -4.00 3.29 9.01
CA VAL A 289 -4.50 4.29 8.04
C VAL A 289 -5.96 4.08 7.65
N MET A 290 -6.53 2.91 7.98
CA MET A 290 -7.92 2.52 7.72
C MET A 290 -8.85 2.72 8.92
N HIS A 291 -8.36 3.21 10.07
CA HIS A 291 -9.10 3.23 11.34
C HIS A 291 -9.56 4.63 11.77
N GLY A 292 -9.55 5.61 10.87
CA GLY A 292 -9.75 7.03 11.18
C GLY A 292 -11.11 7.43 11.76
N LYS A 293 -12.10 6.53 11.80
CA LYS A 293 -13.38 6.77 12.49
C LYS A 293 -13.26 6.62 14.01
N LEU A 294 -12.35 5.79 14.47
CA LEU A 294 -12.16 5.42 15.88
C LEU A 294 -10.81 5.87 16.43
N VAL A 295 -9.80 6.04 15.58
CA VAL A 295 -8.43 6.40 15.95
C VAL A 295 -8.09 7.73 15.29
N GLN A 296 -8.07 8.82 16.05
CA GLN A 296 -7.85 10.16 15.51
C GLN A 296 -6.46 10.33 14.89
N ALA A 297 -5.45 9.68 15.47
CA ALA A 297 -4.09 9.69 14.93
C ALA A 297 -4.03 9.17 13.49
N SER A 298 -4.90 8.21 13.10
CA SER A 298 -5.00 7.71 11.73
C SER A 298 -5.25 8.84 10.72
N ASN A 299 -6.16 9.77 11.08
CA ASN A 299 -6.49 10.90 10.21
C ASN A 299 -5.29 11.84 10.04
N VAL A 300 -4.60 12.15 11.12
CA VAL A 300 -3.41 13.02 11.10
C VAL A 300 -2.30 12.40 10.24
N ILE A 301 -2.10 11.09 10.38
CA ILE A 301 -1.05 10.38 9.66
C ILE A 301 -1.37 10.25 8.17
N VAL A 302 -2.63 9.99 7.79
CA VAL A 302 -3.03 9.98 6.37
C VAL A 302 -2.84 11.37 5.75
N ASP A 303 -3.14 12.44 6.48
CA ASP A 303 -2.89 13.82 6.03
C ASP A 303 -1.40 14.09 5.84
N TYR A 304 -0.56 13.64 6.78
CA TYR A 304 0.89 13.75 6.67
C TYR A 304 1.44 12.97 5.45
N ILE A 305 0.96 11.73 5.24
CA ILE A 305 1.32 10.92 4.06
C ILE A 305 0.94 11.65 2.78
N GLY A 306 -0.31 12.15 2.70
CA GLY A 306 -0.80 12.90 1.54
C GLY A 306 0.03 14.17 1.28
N ALA A 307 0.32 14.96 2.32
CA ALA A 307 1.15 16.15 2.20
C ALA A 307 2.58 15.82 1.73
N THR A 308 3.18 14.75 2.26
CA THR A 308 4.53 14.31 1.89
C THR A 308 4.58 13.86 0.42
N ILE A 309 3.59 13.07 -0.02
CA ILE A 309 3.47 12.66 -1.43
C ILE A 309 3.28 13.89 -2.33
N GLY A 310 2.38 14.82 -1.94
CA GLY A 310 2.12 16.05 -2.68
C GLY A 310 3.38 16.88 -2.83
N ASP A 311 4.11 17.11 -1.75
CA ASP A 311 5.38 17.84 -1.77
C ASP A 311 6.40 17.22 -2.72
N ALA A 312 6.60 15.89 -2.62
CA ALA A 312 7.53 15.16 -3.48
C ALA A 312 7.16 15.25 -4.97
N LEU A 313 5.86 15.16 -5.28
CA LEU A 313 5.37 15.12 -6.65
C LEU A 313 5.25 16.52 -7.30
N HIS A 314 4.98 17.58 -6.53
CA HIS A 314 4.85 18.94 -7.07
C HIS A 314 6.18 19.67 -7.21
N ARG A 315 7.15 19.46 -6.31
CA ARG A 315 8.45 20.15 -6.39
C ARG A 315 9.29 19.72 -7.59
N GLY A 316 9.15 18.48 -8.09
CA GLY A 316 10.04 17.92 -9.09
C GLY A 316 11.44 17.62 -8.55
N SER A 317 12.18 16.70 -9.16
CA SER A 317 13.62 16.61 -8.89
C SER A 317 14.28 17.91 -9.36
N PRO A 318 15.14 18.56 -8.56
CA PRO A 318 15.99 19.61 -9.11
C PRO A 318 16.76 19.00 -10.27
N THR A 319 16.63 19.61 -11.45
CA THR A 319 17.50 19.32 -12.58
C THR A 319 18.92 19.63 -12.14
N ILE A 320 19.74 18.61 -11.88
CA ILE A 320 21.19 18.76 -11.67
C ILE A 320 21.85 18.78 -13.03
#